data_bcbdd720009ce59181d15c282cdfd880
#
_entry.id   bcbdd720009ce59181d15c282cdfd880
#
_cell.length_a   1.000
_cell.length_b   1.000
_cell.length_c   1.000
_cell.angle_alpha   90.00
_cell.angle_beta   90.00
_cell.angle_gamma   90.00
#
_symmetry.space_group_name_H-M   'P 1'
#
loop_
_entity.id
_entity.type
_entity.pdbx_description
1 polymer ?
#
loop_
_entity_poly.entity_id
_entity_poly.type
_entity_poly.pdbx_seq_one_letter_code
_entity_poly.pdbx_strand_id
1 'polypeptide(L)'
;SARVTGSIRLNGRELLGCREREFNRIRGKEIAYIPQGSGNGLNPLYTVGRQLCEAIRKHQPCTRREALVQAAALLESFGLEHGAALCRSYPFQLSGGMRQRVLIAMGIAAGADLVLADEPTKGLDRRRIALVEDAFQRLGERTLLCVTHDLRFAHAISSRVVVMYASQQIESGDSPSFFAEPLHPYSRAMLEALPENGLRANMGFAPPRQDVDAQSACHFYGRCPWR
;
A
#
# COMPACT_ATOMS: atom_id res chain seq x y z
N SER A 1 0.44 14.45 -20.79
CA SER A 1 1.36 14.08 -19.71
C SER A 1 1.11 15.00 -18.51
N ALA A 2 0.95 14.43 -17.32
CA ALA A 2 0.80 15.21 -16.10
C ALA A 2 2.13 15.94 -15.80
N ARG A 3 2.05 17.23 -15.44
CA ARG A 3 3.21 17.99 -14.96
C ARG A 3 3.32 17.81 -13.44
N VAL A 4 4.44 17.30 -12.98
CA VAL A 4 4.75 17.17 -11.55
C VAL A 4 5.71 18.30 -11.16
N THR A 5 5.40 19.01 -10.06
CA THR A 5 6.24 20.09 -9.52
C THR A 5 6.46 19.85 -8.02
N GLY A 6 7.50 20.44 -7.46
CA GLY A 6 7.89 20.23 -6.07
C GLY A 6 9.16 19.41 -5.95
N SER A 7 9.29 18.62 -4.87
CA SER A 7 10.44 17.76 -4.58
C SER A 7 9.97 16.44 -3.97
N ILE A 8 10.53 15.32 -4.43
CA ILE A 8 10.34 14.00 -3.84
C ILE A 8 11.73 13.45 -3.55
N ARG A 9 12.05 13.25 -2.27
CA ARG A 9 13.38 12.79 -1.86
C ARG A 9 13.33 11.44 -1.17
N LEU A 10 14.23 10.55 -1.56
CA LEU A 10 14.51 9.29 -0.90
C LEU A 10 15.94 9.31 -0.35
N ASN A 11 16.12 9.17 0.95
CA ASN A 11 17.43 9.21 1.61
C ASN A 11 18.28 10.41 1.17
N GLY A 12 17.65 11.59 1.09
CA GLY A 12 18.29 12.84 0.65
C GLY A 12 18.45 13.03 -0.87
N ARG A 13 18.23 11.97 -1.67
CA ARG A 13 18.31 12.03 -3.13
C ARG A 13 17.00 12.48 -3.76
N GLU A 14 17.05 13.51 -4.60
CA GLU A 14 15.90 13.97 -5.39
C GLU A 14 15.51 12.93 -6.43
N LEU A 15 14.22 12.59 -6.50
CA LEU A 15 13.66 11.63 -7.44
C LEU A 15 13.00 12.29 -8.65
N LEU A 16 12.53 13.55 -8.52
CA LEU A 16 11.94 14.25 -9.66
C LEU A 16 13.04 14.57 -10.68
N GLY A 17 12.80 14.21 -11.94
CA GLY A 17 13.77 14.39 -13.00
C GLY A 17 14.85 13.31 -13.12
N CYS A 18 14.86 12.30 -12.23
CA CYS A 18 15.73 11.14 -12.39
C CYS A 18 15.49 10.43 -13.72
N ARG A 19 16.59 9.99 -14.34
CA ARG A 19 16.53 9.20 -15.57
C ARG A 19 16.02 7.78 -15.27
N GLU A 20 15.37 7.14 -16.23
CA GLU A 20 14.83 5.77 -16.08
C GLU A 20 15.91 4.76 -15.62
N ARG A 21 17.16 4.91 -16.08
CA ARG A 21 18.27 4.06 -15.64
C ARG A 21 18.57 4.19 -14.13
N GLU A 22 18.36 5.36 -13.55
CA GLU A 22 18.55 5.62 -12.11
C GLU A 22 17.37 5.03 -11.34
N PHE A 23 16.13 5.25 -11.82
CA PHE A 23 14.94 4.63 -11.24
C PHE A 23 15.02 3.10 -11.22
N ASN A 24 15.56 2.46 -12.27
CA ASN A 24 15.72 1.01 -12.33
C ASN A 24 16.69 0.45 -11.26
N ARG A 25 17.59 1.27 -10.71
CA ARG A 25 18.45 0.89 -9.59
C ARG A 25 17.74 0.98 -8.25
N ILE A 26 16.74 1.85 -8.13
CA ILE A 26 15.96 2.10 -6.93
C ILE A 26 14.82 1.09 -6.82
N ARG A 27 14.11 0.86 -7.94
CA ARG A 27 12.94 -0.04 -7.99
C ARG A 27 13.30 -1.46 -7.58
N GLY A 28 12.62 -1.97 -6.58
CA GLY A 28 12.79 -3.28 -5.98
C GLY A 28 13.90 -3.35 -4.94
N LYS A 29 14.92 -2.50 -5.01
CA LYS A 29 16.05 -2.48 -4.07
C LYS A 29 15.86 -1.50 -2.91
N GLU A 30 15.42 -0.29 -3.18
CA GLU A 30 15.19 0.76 -2.18
C GLU A 30 13.69 1.00 -1.99
N ILE A 31 12.91 0.92 -3.08
CA ILE A 31 11.45 1.07 -3.06
C ILE A 31 10.79 -0.17 -3.63
N ALA A 32 9.95 -0.82 -2.84
CA ALA A 32 9.00 -1.83 -3.30
C ALA A 32 7.65 -1.18 -3.61
N TYR A 33 6.93 -1.71 -4.61
CA TYR A 33 5.57 -1.30 -4.92
C TYR A 33 4.63 -2.49 -4.93
N ILE A 34 3.58 -2.41 -4.14
CA ILE A 34 2.51 -3.40 -4.07
C ILE A 34 1.28 -2.79 -4.76
N PRO A 35 0.95 -3.24 -5.98
CA PRO A 35 -0.14 -2.69 -6.76
C PRO A 35 -1.50 -3.08 -6.20
N GLN A 36 -2.52 -2.29 -6.58
CA GLN A 36 -3.92 -2.56 -6.29
C GLN A 36 -4.37 -3.91 -6.86
N GLY A 37 -5.02 -4.72 -6.02
CA GLY A 37 -5.69 -5.96 -6.41
C GLY A 37 -4.76 -7.18 -6.50
N SER A 38 -5.25 -8.31 -6.04
CA SER A 38 -4.51 -9.59 -6.01
C SER A 38 -4.38 -10.29 -7.37
N GLY A 39 -5.07 -9.79 -8.42
CA GLY A 39 -5.21 -10.49 -9.70
C GLY A 39 -4.13 -10.19 -10.74
N ASN A 40 -3.65 -8.95 -10.79
CA ASN A 40 -2.86 -8.46 -11.92
C ASN A 40 -1.36 -8.33 -11.66
N GLY A 41 -0.89 -8.57 -10.45
CA GLY A 41 0.52 -8.42 -10.07
C GLY A 41 1.38 -9.65 -10.34
N LEU A 42 0.76 -10.82 -10.53
CA LEU A 42 1.46 -12.09 -10.82
C LEU A 42 1.20 -12.52 -12.26
N ASN A 43 2.26 -12.87 -12.97
CA ASN A 43 2.12 -13.46 -14.31
C ASN A 43 1.56 -14.89 -14.20
N PRO A 44 0.37 -15.17 -14.78
CA PRO A 44 -0.27 -16.48 -14.66
C PRO A 44 0.49 -17.63 -15.35
N LEU A 45 1.38 -17.32 -16.29
CA LEU A 45 2.15 -18.28 -17.05
C LEU A 45 3.42 -18.77 -16.33
N TYR A 46 3.79 -18.15 -15.22
CA TYR A 46 4.99 -18.49 -14.46
C TYR A 46 4.62 -18.93 -13.05
N THR A 47 5.38 -19.90 -12.54
CA THR A 47 5.24 -20.33 -11.15
C THR A 47 5.61 -19.20 -10.18
N VAL A 48 5.06 -19.23 -8.98
CA VAL A 48 5.35 -18.28 -7.91
C VAL A 48 6.85 -18.20 -7.62
N GLY A 49 7.50 -19.36 -7.48
CA GLY A 49 8.94 -19.42 -7.20
C GLY A 49 9.80 -18.84 -8.31
N ARG A 50 9.39 -18.99 -9.60
CA ARG A 50 10.12 -18.35 -10.70
C ARG A 50 10.08 -16.82 -10.58
N GLN A 51 8.91 -16.26 -10.30
CA GLN A 51 8.72 -14.81 -10.21
C GLN A 51 9.47 -14.23 -9.00
N LEU A 52 9.40 -14.89 -7.84
CA LEU A 52 10.18 -14.50 -6.66
C LEU A 52 11.69 -14.59 -6.92
N CYS A 53 12.17 -15.67 -7.55
CA CYS A 53 13.58 -15.82 -7.91
C CYS A 53 14.06 -14.70 -8.85
N GLU A 54 13.25 -14.29 -9.81
CA GLU A 54 13.58 -13.18 -10.70
C GLU A 54 13.72 -11.87 -9.91
N ALA A 55 12.81 -11.58 -8.96
CA ALA A 55 12.88 -10.42 -8.10
C ALA A 55 14.12 -10.42 -7.20
N ILE A 56 14.43 -11.55 -6.56
CA ILE A 56 15.61 -11.71 -5.70
C ILE A 56 16.90 -11.52 -6.51
N ARG A 57 17.06 -12.28 -7.59
CA ARG A 57 18.29 -12.32 -8.39
C ARG A 57 18.59 -11.05 -9.17
N LYS A 58 17.57 -10.22 -9.40
CA LYS A 58 17.76 -8.90 -10.03
C LYS A 58 18.64 -7.98 -9.17
N HIS A 59 18.61 -8.14 -7.85
CA HIS A 59 19.25 -7.24 -6.91
C HIS A 59 20.28 -7.91 -5.98
N GLN A 60 20.28 -9.26 -5.94
CA GLN A 60 21.19 -10.02 -5.09
C GLN A 60 22.00 -11.03 -5.93
N PRO A 61 23.32 -11.07 -5.78
CA PRO A 61 24.15 -12.06 -6.47
C PRO A 61 23.96 -13.43 -5.82
N CYS A 62 23.07 -14.25 -6.36
CA CYS A 62 22.81 -15.60 -5.88
C CYS A 62 22.46 -16.54 -7.04
N THR A 63 22.67 -17.84 -6.81
CA THR A 63 22.25 -18.89 -7.73
C THR A 63 20.71 -19.04 -7.73
N ARG A 64 20.18 -19.65 -8.78
CA ARG A 64 18.73 -19.95 -8.83
C ARG A 64 18.27 -20.86 -7.68
N ARG A 65 19.14 -21.78 -7.23
CA ARG A 65 18.84 -22.68 -6.11
C ARG A 65 18.74 -21.93 -4.80
N GLU A 66 19.68 -21.04 -4.52
CA GLU A 66 19.66 -20.17 -3.33
C GLU A 66 18.45 -19.24 -3.34
N ALA A 67 18.15 -18.61 -4.48
CA ALA A 67 16.97 -17.78 -4.64
C ALA A 67 15.65 -18.53 -4.38
N LEU A 68 15.55 -19.80 -4.80
CA LEU A 68 14.38 -20.65 -4.51
C LEU A 68 14.24 -20.98 -3.02
N VAL A 69 15.34 -21.23 -2.32
CA VAL A 69 15.34 -21.44 -0.87
C VAL A 69 14.89 -20.16 -0.15
N GLN A 70 15.44 -19.00 -0.54
CA GLN A 70 15.02 -17.71 0.01
C GLN A 70 13.55 -17.41 -0.28
N ALA A 71 13.07 -17.70 -1.50
CA ALA A 71 11.68 -17.50 -1.88
C ALA A 71 10.74 -18.36 -1.02
N ALA A 72 11.08 -19.62 -0.77
CA ALA A 72 10.29 -20.51 0.07
C ALA A 72 10.22 -20.00 1.52
N ALA A 73 11.36 -19.64 2.11
CA ALA A 73 11.43 -19.07 3.45
C ALA A 73 10.65 -17.74 3.56
N LEU A 74 10.74 -16.91 2.54
CA LEU A 74 10.00 -15.65 2.48
C LEU A 74 8.49 -15.90 2.44
N LEU A 75 8.00 -16.83 1.66
CA LEU A 75 6.57 -17.21 1.65
C LEU A 75 6.11 -17.71 3.03
N GLU A 76 6.90 -18.52 3.69
CA GLU A 76 6.60 -19.04 5.03
C GLU A 76 6.57 -17.92 6.09
N SER A 77 7.47 -16.94 6.00
CA SER A 77 7.45 -15.78 6.88
C SER A 77 6.17 -14.92 6.75
N PHE A 78 5.47 -15.00 5.62
CA PHE A 78 4.15 -14.39 5.39
C PHE A 78 2.97 -15.34 5.68
N GLY A 79 3.19 -16.40 6.46
CA GLY A 79 2.16 -17.36 6.85
C GLY A 79 1.62 -18.21 5.70
N LEU A 80 2.42 -18.41 4.67
CA LEU A 80 2.13 -19.31 3.56
C LEU A 80 2.89 -20.62 3.78
N GLU A 81 2.22 -21.57 4.45
CA GLU A 81 2.80 -22.88 4.75
C GLU A 81 3.26 -23.62 3.50
N HIS A 82 4.26 -24.48 3.65
CA HIS A 82 4.84 -25.28 2.56
C HIS A 82 5.42 -24.42 1.41
N GLY A 83 6.20 -23.39 1.74
CA GLY A 83 6.77 -22.43 0.79
C GLY A 83 7.46 -23.09 -0.42
N ALA A 84 8.19 -24.18 -0.21
CA ALA A 84 8.82 -24.94 -1.30
C ALA A 84 7.81 -25.56 -2.29
N ALA A 85 6.66 -26.03 -1.81
CA ALA A 85 5.58 -26.53 -2.66
C ALA A 85 4.88 -25.36 -3.39
N LEU A 86 4.61 -24.26 -2.68
CA LEU A 86 4.03 -23.06 -3.26
C LEU A 86 4.90 -22.43 -4.34
N CYS A 87 6.22 -22.52 -4.22
CA CYS A 87 7.13 -22.08 -5.29
C CYS A 87 6.90 -22.82 -6.62
N ARG A 88 6.33 -24.03 -6.60
CA ARG A 88 5.98 -24.80 -7.81
C ARG A 88 4.57 -24.50 -8.34
N SER A 89 3.74 -23.85 -7.53
CA SER A 89 2.37 -23.51 -7.89
C SER A 89 2.30 -22.32 -8.84
N TYR A 90 1.26 -22.29 -9.65
CA TYR A 90 0.91 -21.16 -10.49
C TYR A 90 -0.07 -20.23 -9.77
N PRO A 91 -0.13 -18.93 -10.13
CA PRO A 91 -1.03 -17.97 -9.48
C PRO A 91 -2.51 -18.38 -9.44
N PHE A 92 -3.01 -19.04 -10.49
CA PHE A 92 -4.40 -19.48 -10.56
C PHE A 92 -4.74 -20.62 -9.57
N GLN A 93 -3.74 -21.33 -9.05
CA GLN A 93 -3.91 -22.37 -8.03
C GLN A 93 -4.01 -21.80 -6.60
N LEU A 94 -3.77 -20.49 -6.43
CA LEU A 94 -3.80 -19.82 -5.15
C LEU A 94 -5.12 -19.12 -4.90
N SER A 95 -5.57 -19.07 -3.65
CA SER A 95 -6.68 -18.20 -3.23
C SER A 95 -6.32 -16.71 -3.39
N GLY A 96 -7.32 -15.83 -3.40
CA GLY A 96 -7.08 -14.39 -3.49
C GLY A 96 -6.16 -13.86 -2.37
N GLY A 97 -6.38 -14.30 -1.12
CA GLY A 97 -5.54 -13.91 0.01
C GLY A 97 -4.12 -14.48 -0.06
N MET A 98 -3.93 -15.68 -0.61
CA MET A 98 -2.59 -16.22 -0.86
C MET A 98 -1.87 -15.41 -1.92
N ARG A 99 -2.54 -15.09 -3.05
CA ARG A 99 -1.95 -14.24 -4.10
C ARG A 99 -1.52 -12.87 -3.56
N GLN A 100 -2.33 -12.26 -2.72
CA GLN A 100 -1.99 -10.97 -2.12
C GLN A 100 -0.72 -11.06 -1.24
N ARG A 101 -0.62 -12.09 -0.38
CA ARG A 101 0.58 -12.31 0.44
C ARG A 101 1.81 -12.63 -0.41
N VAL A 102 1.66 -13.38 -1.50
CA VAL A 102 2.75 -13.60 -2.47
C VAL A 102 3.19 -12.29 -3.10
N LEU A 103 2.27 -11.39 -3.45
CA LEU A 103 2.61 -10.08 -4.00
C LEU A 103 3.35 -9.20 -3.00
N ILE A 104 2.94 -9.20 -1.73
CA ILE A 104 3.65 -8.49 -0.65
C ILE A 104 5.06 -9.07 -0.50
N ALA A 105 5.18 -10.38 -0.39
CA ALA A 105 6.46 -11.06 -0.31
C ALA A 105 7.36 -10.75 -1.52
N MET A 106 6.80 -10.75 -2.73
CA MET A 106 7.55 -10.42 -3.96
C MET A 106 8.01 -8.96 -3.96
N GLY A 107 7.19 -8.04 -3.48
CA GLY A 107 7.56 -6.63 -3.36
C GLY A 107 8.83 -6.43 -2.54
N ILE A 108 8.95 -7.13 -1.41
CA ILE A 108 10.10 -6.98 -0.49
C ILE A 108 11.23 -7.99 -0.73
N ALA A 109 11.08 -8.91 -1.68
CA ALA A 109 12.03 -10.00 -1.91
C ALA A 109 13.46 -9.52 -2.21
N ALA A 110 13.59 -8.32 -2.77
CA ALA A 110 14.88 -7.70 -3.05
C ALA A 110 15.49 -6.92 -1.87
N GLY A 111 14.78 -6.81 -0.74
CA GLY A 111 15.26 -6.16 0.48
C GLY A 111 14.94 -4.67 0.58
N ALA A 112 13.93 -4.16 -0.13
CA ALA A 112 13.55 -2.75 -0.08
C ALA A 112 13.14 -2.31 1.34
N ASP A 113 13.63 -1.14 1.75
CA ASP A 113 13.33 -0.55 3.06
C ASP A 113 12.04 0.30 3.04
N LEU A 114 11.67 0.83 1.86
CA LEU A 114 10.42 1.56 1.66
C LEU A 114 9.44 0.72 0.83
N VAL A 115 8.28 0.46 1.40
CA VAL A 115 7.17 -0.25 0.74
C VAL A 115 6.05 0.74 0.44
N LEU A 116 5.69 0.88 -0.82
CA LEU A 116 4.53 1.62 -1.28
C LEU A 116 3.40 0.63 -1.57
N ALA A 117 2.26 0.77 -0.91
CA ALA A 117 1.10 -0.09 -1.13
C ALA A 117 -0.12 0.75 -1.56
N ASP A 118 -0.74 0.35 -2.66
CA ASP A 118 -1.91 1.02 -3.23
C ASP A 118 -3.13 0.11 -3.11
N GLU A 119 -4.08 0.50 -2.25
CA GLU A 119 -5.34 -0.21 -1.98
C GLU A 119 -5.15 -1.74 -1.80
N PRO A 120 -4.27 -2.19 -0.89
CA PRO A 120 -3.88 -3.61 -0.80
C PRO A 120 -5.02 -4.52 -0.31
N THR A 121 -6.08 -3.98 0.27
CA THR A 121 -7.25 -4.73 0.79
C THR A 121 -8.45 -4.70 -0.15
N LYS A 122 -8.38 -3.96 -1.26
CA LYS A 122 -9.53 -3.79 -2.15
C LYS A 122 -10.04 -5.12 -2.71
N GLY A 123 -11.36 -5.32 -2.56
CA GLY A 123 -12.03 -6.54 -3.06
C GLY A 123 -11.77 -7.79 -2.21
N LEU A 124 -11.22 -7.63 -1.01
CA LEU A 124 -11.05 -8.72 -0.05
C LEU A 124 -12.18 -8.72 0.98
N ASP A 125 -12.58 -9.92 1.40
CA ASP A 125 -13.45 -10.10 2.56
C ASP A 125 -12.69 -9.88 3.88
N ARG A 126 -13.41 -9.72 4.97
CA ARG A 126 -12.85 -9.38 6.30
C ARG A 126 -11.79 -10.38 6.79
N ARG A 127 -11.96 -11.68 6.50
CA ARG A 127 -10.98 -12.71 6.90
C ARG A 127 -9.67 -12.57 6.13
N ARG A 128 -9.77 -12.22 4.83
CA ARG A 128 -8.60 -12.00 3.99
C ARG A 128 -7.88 -10.69 4.32
N ILE A 129 -8.62 -9.65 4.73
CA ILE A 129 -8.03 -8.39 5.22
C ILE A 129 -7.15 -8.68 6.43
N ALA A 130 -7.61 -9.44 7.42
CA ALA A 130 -6.81 -9.80 8.59
C ALA A 130 -5.50 -10.53 8.23
N LEU A 131 -5.50 -11.36 7.18
CA LEU A 131 -4.28 -12.00 6.68
C LEU A 131 -3.31 -11.02 6.01
N VAL A 132 -3.84 -9.96 5.41
CA VAL A 132 -3.03 -8.88 4.82
C VAL A 132 -2.48 -7.98 5.92
N GLU A 133 -3.26 -7.67 6.95
CA GLU A 133 -2.80 -6.95 8.15
C GLU A 133 -1.60 -7.67 8.79
N ASP A 134 -1.73 -8.97 9.06
CA ASP A 134 -0.64 -9.80 9.58
C ASP A 134 0.60 -9.77 8.68
N ALA A 135 0.41 -9.84 7.36
CA ALA A 135 1.50 -9.76 6.40
C ALA A 135 2.21 -8.40 6.44
N PHE A 136 1.48 -7.29 6.59
CA PHE A 136 2.08 -5.96 6.72
C PHE A 136 2.78 -5.77 8.07
N GLN A 137 2.25 -6.32 9.15
CA GLN A 137 2.93 -6.30 10.46
C GLN A 137 4.26 -7.08 10.43
N ARG A 138 4.37 -8.12 9.60
CA ARG A 138 5.60 -8.89 9.40
C ARG A 138 6.65 -8.18 8.53
N LEU A 139 6.38 -7.00 8.01
CA LEU A 139 7.39 -6.18 7.31
C LEU A 139 8.53 -5.73 8.24
N GLY A 140 8.33 -5.80 9.57
CA GLY A 140 9.33 -5.42 10.56
C GLY A 140 9.59 -3.91 10.56
N GLU A 141 10.86 -3.51 10.60
CA GLU A 141 11.27 -2.09 10.68
C GLU A 141 11.18 -1.32 9.36
N ARG A 142 10.64 -1.93 8.30
CA ARG A 142 10.51 -1.24 6.99
C ARG A 142 9.50 -0.11 7.07
N THR A 143 9.77 0.94 6.34
CA THR A 143 8.82 2.06 6.18
C THR A 143 7.72 1.65 5.22
N LEU A 144 6.46 1.76 5.65
CA LEU A 144 5.27 1.53 4.83
C LEU A 144 4.57 2.85 4.54
N LEU A 145 4.38 3.16 3.25
CA LEU A 145 3.44 4.18 2.79
C LEU A 145 2.28 3.49 2.11
N CYS A 146 1.13 3.46 2.77
CA CYS A 146 -0.07 2.80 2.27
C CYS A 146 -1.16 3.81 1.90
N VAL A 147 -1.69 3.71 0.70
CA VAL A 147 -2.89 4.42 0.27
C VAL A 147 -4.07 3.47 0.41
N THR A 148 -5.08 3.86 1.18
CA THR A 148 -6.28 3.04 1.36
C THR A 148 -7.48 3.91 1.75
N HIS A 149 -8.68 3.43 1.42
CA HIS A 149 -9.95 3.97 1.93
C HIS A 149 -10.53 3.12 3.07
N ASP A 150 -9.88 2.01 3.42
CA ASP A 150 -10.28 1.17 4.55
C ASP A 150 -9.68 1.72 5.85
N LEU A 151 -10.50 2.44 6.62
CA LEU A 151 -10.09 3.09 7.85
C LEU A 151 -9.70 2.10 8.95
N ARG A 152 -10.34 0.93 9.00
CA ARG A 152 -10.00 -0.11 9.99
C ARG A 152 -8.62 -0.69 9.69
N PHE A 153 -8.37 -0.97 8.41
CA PHE A 153 -7.06 -1.42 7.97
C PHE A 153 -5.99 -0.37 8.24
N ALA A 154 -6.25 0.91 7.90
CA ALA A 154 -5.35 2.01 8.20
C ALA A 154 -5.04 2.09 9.71
N HIS A 155 -6.05 1.99 10.57
CA HIS A 155 -5.88 2.00 12.03
C HIS A 155 -4.99 0.83 12.52
N ALA A 156 -5.17 -0.36 11.95
CA ALA A 156 -4.44 -1.56 12.37
C ALA A 156 -2.95 -1.54 12.01
N ILE A 157 -2.56 -0.86 10.91
CA ILE A 157 -1.19 -0.95 10.38
C ILE A 157 -0.38 0.34 10.47
N SER A 158 -1.01 1.50 10.71
CA SER A 158 -0.32 2.78 10.63
C SER A 158 0.08 3.34 12.00
N SER A 159 1.27 3.94 12.06
CA SER A 159 1.70 4.80 13.16
C SER A 159 1.31 6.27 12.90
N ARG A 160 1.13 6.66 11.65
CA ARG A 160 0.79 8.02 11.22
C ARG A 160 -0.24 7.99 10.09
N VAL A 161 -1.17 8.94 10.13
CA VAL A 161 -2.23 9.09 9.11
C VAL A 161 -2.09 10.43 8.40
N VAL A 162 -2.36 10.42 7.11
CA VAL A 162 -2.53 11.62 6.27
C VAL A 162 -3.86 11.50 5.55
N VAL A 163 -4.75 12.46 5.78
CA VAL A 163 -6.07 12.50 5.15
C VAL A 163 -6.04 13.41 3.93
N MET A 164 -6.51 12.87 2.82
CA MET A 164 -6.61 13.57 1.54
C MET A 164 -8.08 13.80 1.17
N TYR A 165 -8.42 15.01 0.77
CA TYR A 165 -9.72 15.36 0.21
C TYR A 165 -9.56 16.22 -1.02
N ALA A 166 -10.22 15.84 -2.13
CA ALA A 166 -10.16 16.57 -3.41
C ALA A 166 -8.71 16.98 -3.80
N SER A 167 -7.77 16.02 -3.69
CA SER A 167 -6.34 16.17 -3.97
C SER A 167 -5.59 17.16 -3.04
N GLN A 168 -6.17 17.55 -1.92
CA GLN A 168 -5.54 18.36 -0.88
C GLN A 168 -5.32 17.53 0.38
N GLN A 169 -4.14 17.64 1.00
CA GLN A 169 -3.93 17.16 2.36
C GLN A 169 -4.66 18.08 3.32
N ILE A 170 -5.59 17.54 4.10
CA ILE A 170 -6.43 18.32 5.01
C ILE A 170 -6.13 18.07 6.49
N GLU A 171 -5.58 16.90 6.81
CA GLU A 171 -5.17 16.56 8.16
C GLU A 171 -4.00 15.58 8.14
N SER A 172 -3.13 15.64 9.14
CA SER A 172 -2.14 14.61 9.41
C SER A 172 -1.80 14.56 10.88
N GLY A 173 -1.59 13.35 11.42
CA GLY A 173 -1.27 13.14 12.82
C GLY A 173 -0.80 11.71 13.09
N ASP A 174 -0.48 11.43 14.34
CA ASP A 174 -0.27 10.07 14.82
C ASP A 174 -1.60 9.30 14.81
N SER A 175 -1.53 8.01 14.48
CA SER A 175 -2.71 7.18 14.27
C SER A 175 -3.61 7.10 15.52
N PRO A 176 -3.11 6.85 16.74
CA PRO A 176 -3.95 6.82 17.93
C PRO A 176 -4.75 8.10 18.15
N SER A 177 -4.11 9.26 18.08
CA SER A 177 -4.77 10.57 18.28
C SER A 177 -5.78 10.85 17.17
N PHE A 178 -5.45 10.54 15.92
CA PHE A 178 -6.35 10.73 14.78
C PHE A 178 -7.65 9.91 14.92
N PHE A 179 -7.54 8.62 15.28
CA PHE A 179 -8.72 7.77 15.41
C PHE A 179 -9.53 8.03 16.68
N ALA A 180 -8.90 8.58 17.73
CA ALA A 180 -9.60 8.98 18.95
C ALA A 180 -10.33 10.32 18.79
N GLU A 181 -9.65 11.34 18.25
CA GLU A 181 -10.18 12.71 18.17
C GLU A 181 -9.67 13.43 16.90
N PRO A 182 -10.26 13.15 15.72
CA PRO A 182 -9.91 13.85 14.49
C PRO A 182 -10.27 15.33 14.58
N LEU A 183 -9.38 16.20 14.11
CA LEU A 183 -9.53 17.65 14.22
C LEU A 183 -10.34 18.22 13.06
N HIS A 184 -10.12 17.73 11.84
CA HIS A 184 -10.77 18.28 10.65
C HIS A 184 -12.22 17.75 10.51
N PRO A 185 -13.22 18.60 10.16
CA PRO A 185 -14.62 18.17 10.02
C PRO A 185 -14.84 17.02 9.04
N TYR A 186 -14.09 16.96 7.95
CA TYR A 186 -14.16 15.82 7.01
C TYR A 186 -13.69 14.52 7.66
N SER A 187 -12.59 14.55 8.41
CA SER A 187 -12.07 13.38 9.10
C SER A 187 -13.05 12.85 10.14
N ARG A 188 -13.69 13.76 10.92
CA ARG A 188 -14.77 13.39 11.85
C ARG A 188 -15.92 12.71 11.13
N ALA A 189 -16.41 13.35 10.06
CA ALA A 189 -17.51 12.78 9.26
C ALA A 189 -17.17 11.43 8.63
N MET A 190 -15.92 11.24 8.21
CA MET A 190 -15.43 9.99 7.66
C MET A 190 -15.42 8.87 8.71
N LEU A 191 -14.99 9.16 9.96
CA LEU A 191 -15.03 8.19 11.07
C LEU A 191 -16.48 7.93 11.55
N GLU A 192 -17.33 8.96 11.62
CA GLU A 192 -18.76 8.81 11.98
C GLU A 192 -19.54 7.97 10.97
N ALA A 193 -19.10 7.92 9.71
CA ALA A 193 -19.69 7.07 8.68
C ALA A 193 -19.34 5.58 8.82
N LEU A 194 -18.44 5.22 9.73
CA LEU A 194 -18.15 3.80 9.99
C LEU A 194 -19.35 3.11 10.66
N PRO A 195 -19.61 1.83 10.33
CA PRO A 195 -20.72 1.05 10.93
C PRO A 195 -20.72 1.04 12.46
N GLU A 196 -19.56 0.92 13.07
CA GLU A 196 -19.39 0.94 14.54
C GLU A 196 -19.71 2.28 15.17
N ASN A 197 -19.64 3.37 14.41
CA ASN A 197 -19.88 4.74 14.87
C ASN A 197 -21.28 5.26 14.50
N GLY A 198 -22.17 4.38 14.01
CA GLY A 198 -23.58 4.67 13.78
C GLY A 198 -23.97 5.05 12.35
N LEU A 199 -23.09 4.83 11.36
CA LEU A 199 -23.37 5.06 9.92
C LEU A 199 -23.91 6.47 9.62
N ARG A 200 -23.40 7.50 10.28
CA ARG A 200 -23.83 8.88 10.02
C ARG A 200 -23.28 9.35 8.69
N ALA A 201 -24.16 9.43 7.69
CA ALA A 201 -23.78 9.92 6.37
C ALA A 201 -23.59 11.43 6.37
N ASN A 202 -22.50 11.89 5.77
CA ASN A 202 -22.29 13.30 5.50
C ASN A 202 -23.09 13.73 4.25
N MET A 203 -23.72 14.90 4.30
CA MET A 203 -24.51 15.42 3.19
C MET A 203 -23.63 15.92 2.04
N GLY A 204 -24.05 15.66 0.81
CA GLY A 204 -23.43 16.18 -0.42
C GLY A 204 -22.29 15.31 -0.98
N PHE A 205 -21.84 15.68 -2.19
CA PHE A 205 -20.77 15.02 -2.93
C PHE A 205 -19.49 15.85 -2.90
N ALA A 206 -18.33 15.22 -3.09
CA ALA A 206 -17.10 15.94 -3.36
C ALA A 206 -17.28 16.76 -4.66
N PRO A 207 -16.93 18.05 -4.66
CA PRO A 207 -17.04 18.84 -5.89
C PRO A 207 -16.11 18.26 -6.95
N PRO A 208 -16.51 18.36 -8.23
CA PRO A 208 -15.59 18.09 -9.34
C PRO A 208 -14.33 18.96 -9.17
N ARG A 209 -13.18 18.43 -9.60
CA ARG A 209 -11.90 19.14 -9.47
C ARG A 209 -11.88 20.55 -10.08
N GLN A 210 -12.79 20.79 -11.05
CA GLN A 210 -12.96 22.08 -11.73
C GLN A 210 -13.73 23.11 -10.90
N ASP A 211 -14.55 22.67 -9.94
CA ASP A 211 -15.41 23.51 -9.12
C ASP A 211 -14.77 23.86 -7.75
N VAL A 212 -13.56 23.34 -7.50
CA VAL A 212 -12.80 23.72 -6.30
C VAL A 212 -12.23 25.11 -6.57
N ASP A 213 -12.77 26.10 -5.90
CA ASP A 213 -12.25 27.47 -5.95
C ASP A 213 -10.77 27.46 -5.52
N ALA A 214 -9.89 27.74 -6.47
CA ALA A 214 -8.44 27.77 -6.23
C ALA A 214 -8.04 28.82 -5.18
N GLN A 215 -8.94 29.71 -4.84
CA GLN A 215 -8.75 30.74 -3.80
C GLN A 215 -9.22 30.28 -2.41
N SER A 216 -10.00 29.18 -2.30
CA SER A 216 -10.40 28.67 -1.00
C SER A 216 -9.23 27.92 -0.34
N ALA A 217 -8.89 28.29 0.88
CA ALA A 217 -7.83 27.65 1.66
C ALA A 217 -8.11 26.15 1.94
N CYS A 218 -9.38 25.72 1.94
CA CYS A 218 -9.81 24.36 2.24
C CYS A 218 -10.82 23.87 1.19
N HIS A 219 -10.48 22.77 0.49
CA HIS A 219 -11.35 22.16 -0.51
C HIS A 219 -12.67 21.59 0.07
N PHE A 220 -12.74 21.35 1.37
CA PHE A 220 -13.95 20.90 2.05
C PHE A 220 -14.90 22.05 2.42
N TYR A 221 -14.50 23.31 2.24
CA TYR A 221 -15.26 24.51 2.69
C TYR A 221 -16.74 24.46 2.29
N GLY A 222 -17.07 24.15 1.04
CA GLY A 222 -18.44 24.08 0.54
C GLY A 222 -19.37 23.10 1.28
N ARG A 223 -18.80 22.12 1.99
CA ARG A 223 -19.50 21.07 2.75
C ARG A 223 -19.23 21.16 4.26
N CYS A 224 -18.42 22.13 4.68
CA CYS A 224 -18.04 22.28 6.07
C CYS A 224 -19.20 22.80 6.91
N PRO A 225 -19.59 22.14 8.01
CA PRO A 225 -20.66 22.63 8.88
C PRO A 225 -20.26 23.89 9.66
N TRP A 226 -18.97 24.23 9.68
CA TRP A 226 -18.40 25.39 10.40
C TRP A 226 -17.97 26.52 9.49
N ARG A 227 -18.52 26.58 8.28
CA ARG A 227 -18.29 27.66 7.32
C ARG A 227 -19.05 28.93 7.72
#